data_742158c0254985e0264d5aceb8712a6d
#
_entry.id   742158c0254985e0264d5aceb8712a6d
#
_cell.length_a   1.000
_cell.length_b   1.000
_cell.length_c   1.000
_cell.angle_alpha   90.00
_cell.angle_beta   90.00
_cell.angle_gamma   90.00
#
_symmetry.space_group_name_H-M   'P 1'
#
loop_
_entity.id
_entity.type
_entity.pdbx_description
1 polymer ?
#
loop_
_entity_poly.entity_id
_entity_poly.type
_entity_poly.pdbx_seq_one_letter_code
_entity_poly.pdbx_strand_id
1 'polypeptide(L)'
;QNAIAGADRALVVTTPEVSAIRDADRIIGLLEAARMEDIRLIVNRIRMDIVRRGDMMSVDDVADILAVPVIGAVPDEEDIVISANQGEPLVAAGSMAGEAFLNICRRISGESVPFMDLDPHRGILVRISGFLKRA
;
A
#
# COMPACT_ATOMS: atom_id res chain seq x y z
N GLN A 1 -2.99 -2.81 24.75
CA GLN A 1 -3.26 -4.25 25.01
C GLN A 1 -4.72 -4.64 24.69
N ASN A 2 -5.71 -3.76 24.86
CA ASN A 2 -7.12 -4.11 24.65
C ASN A 2 -7.50 -4.28 23.17
N ALA A 3 -6.80 -3.63 22.24
CA ALA A 3 -7.10 -3.72 20.80
C ALA A 3 -6.68 -5.09 20.19
N ILE A 4 -5.77 -5.81 20.84
CA ILE A 4 -5.27 -7.11 20.36
C ILE A 4 -6.14 -8.26 20.89
N ALA A 5 -6.83 -8.04 22.02
CA ALA A 5 -7.64 -9.06 22.65
C ALA A 5 -8.87 -9.39 21.77
N GLY A 6 -8.95 -10.63 21.29
CA GLY A 6 -10.06 -11.10 20.46
C GLY A 6 -9.91 -10.85 18.95
N ALA A 7 -8.75 -10.39 18.50
CA ALA A 7 -8.44 -10.30 17.07
C ALA A 7 -7.65 -11.53 16.60
N ASP A 8 -8.06 -12.12 15.48
CA ASP A 8 -7.37 -13.24 14.84
C ASP A 8 -6.34 -12.79 13.80
N ARG A 9 -6.43 -11.54 13.35
CA ARG A 9 -5.59 -10.95 12.30
C ARG A 9 -5.27 -9.49 12.63
N ALA A 10 -4.13 -9.01 12.13
CA ALA A 10 -3.74 -7.62 12.23
C ALA A 10 -3.38 -7.04 10.86
N LEU A 11 -3.91 -5.86 10.58
CA LEU A 11 -3.48 -5.03 9.45
C LEU A 11 -2.67 -3.86 10.00
N VAL A 12 -1.38 -3.86 9.71
CA VAL A 12 -0.47 -2.75 10.07
C VAL A 12 -0.42 -1.80 8.88
N VAL A 13 -0.80 -0.55 9.11
CA VAL A 13 -0.75 0.50 8.09
C VAL A 13 0.38 1.44 8.41
N THR A 14 1.29 1.64 7.47
CA THR A 14 2.42 2.56 7.60
C THR A 14 2.58 3.41 6.35
N THR A 15 3.38 4.47 6.46
CA THR A 15 3.84 5.26 5.31
C THR A 15 5.32 4.97 5.05
N PRO A 16 5.85 5.21 3.83
CA PRO A 16 7.23 4.90 3.48
C PRO A 16 8.24 5.94 4.03
N GLU A 17 8.06 6.32 5.30
CA GLU A 17 8.89 7.27 6.03
C GLU A 17 9.60 6.56 7.19
N VAL A 18 10.85 6.91 7.45
CA VAL A 18 11.70 6.23 8.44
C VAL A 18 11.06 6.18 9.84
N SER A 19 10.42 7.27 10.28
CA SER A 19 9.75 7.33 11.58
C SER A 19 8.55 6.39 11.65
N ALA A 20 7.71 6.38 10.62
CA ALA A 20 6.53 5.54 10.54
C ALA A 20 6.90 4.05 10.49
N ILE A 21 7.98 3.72 9.78
CA ILE A 21 8.48 2.33 9.70
C ILE A 21 9.00 1.86 11.06
N ARG A 22 9.70 2.71 11.81
CA ARG A 22 10.14 2.36 13.18
C ARG A 22 8.97 2.10 14.13
N ASP A 23 7.90 2.89 13.99
CA ASP A 23 6.71 2.69 14.80
C ASP A 23 5.96 1.42 14.40
N ALA A 24 5.87 1.14 13.08
CA ALA A 24 5.31 -0.11 12.56
C ALA A 24 6.09 -1.34 13.05
N ASP A 25 7.43 -1.29 13.01
CA ASP A 25 8.30 -2.37 13.51
C ASP A 25 8.04 -2.69 14.98
N ARG A 26 7.92 -1.65 15.82
CA ARG A 26 7.57 -1.82 17.23
C ARG A 26 6.20 -2.47 17.44
N ILE A 27 5.20 -2.06 16.64
CA ILE A 27 3.85 -2.63 16.72
C ILE A 27 3.88 -4.08 16.25
N ILE A 28 4.59 -4.41 15.17
CA ILE A 28 4.76 -5.78 14.69
C ILE A 28 5.39 -6.64 15.79
N GLY A 29 6.47 -6.20 16.41
CA GLY A 29 7.09 -6.91 17.52
C GLY A 29 6.16 -7.16 18.72
N LEU A 30 5.26 -6.21 19.03
CA LEU A 30 4.23 -6.39 20.06
C LEU A 30 3.16 -7.40 19.65
N LEU A 31 2.76 -7.41 18.37
CA LEU A 31 1.79 -8.38 17.84
C LEU A 31 2.36 -9.79 17.84
N GLU A 32 3.63 -9.96 17.43
CA GLU A 32 4.35 -11.23 17.47
C GLU A 32 4.52 -11.75 18.92
N ALA A 33 4.87 -10.87 19.84
CA ALA A 33 4.95 -11.21 21.28
C ALA A 33 3.59 -11.63 21.85
N ALA A 34 2.48 -11.11 21.30
CA ALA A 34 1.12 -11.51 21.62
C ALA A 34 0.65 -12.78 20.86
N ARG A 35 1.56 -13.41 20.09
CA ARG A 35 1.30 -14.61 19.27
C ARG A 35 0.26 -14.38 18.18
N MET A 36 0.20 -13.18 17.61
CA MET A 36 -0.58 -12.89 16.40
C MET A 36 0.10 -13.55 15.20
N GLU A 37 -0.54 -14.53 14.56
CA GLU A 37 0.06 -15.28 13.47
C GLU A 37 -0.19 -14.66 12.09
N ASP A 38 -1.34 -14.00 11.88
CA ASP A 38 -1.67 -13.34 10.60
C ASP A 38 -1.52 -11.83 10.71
N ILE A 39 -0.30 -11.34 10.47
CA ILE A 39 0.02 -9.91 10.40
C ILE A 39 0.26 -9.57 8.94
N ARG A 40 -0.44 -8.55 8.43
CA ARG A 40 -0.33 -8.05 7.05
C ARG A 40 -0.03 -6.57 7.04
N LEU A 41 0.69 -6.14 6.01
CA LEU A 41 1.15 -4.77 5.85
C LEU A 41 0.39 -4.05 4.73
N ILE A 42 -0.02 -2.82 4.99
CA ILE A 42 -0.48 -1.86 4.00
C ILE A 42 0.48 -0.68 4.00
N VAL A 43 1.08 -0.39 2.85
CA VAL A 43 1.92 0.80 2.67
C VAL A 43 1.06 1.89 2.05
N ASN A 44 0.86 2.97 2.79
CA ASN A 44 -0.03 4.07 2.42
C ASN A 44 0.77 5.32 2.04
N ARG A 45 0.15 6.24 1.29
CA ARG A 45 0.70 7.54 0.89
C ARG A 45 1.99 7.44 0.07
N ILE A 46 2.00 6.52 -0.90
CA ILE A 46 3.14 6.30 -1.77
C ILE A 46 3.17 7.39 -2.84
N ARG A 47 4.32 8.05 -2.97
CA ARG A 47 4.60 9.07 -3.98
C ARG A 47 5.64 8.55 -4.96
N MET A 48 5.19 8.02 -6.11
CA MET A 48 6.09 7.42 -7.10
C MET A 48 7.10 8.39 -7.71
N ASP A 49 6.76 9.67 -7.79
CA ASP A 49 7.69 10.73 -8.19
C ASP A 49 8.88 10.88 -7.22
N ILE A 50 8.64 10.69 -5.92
CA ILE A 50 9.68 10.75 -4.87
C ILE A 50 10.45 9.42 -4.80
N VAL A 51 9.76 8.28 -4.93
CA VAL A 51 10.40 6.95 -4.96
C VAL A 51 11.43 6.85 -6.10
N ARG A 52 11.07 7.33 -7.30
CA ARG A 52 11.97 7.32 -8.47
C ARG A 52 13.24 8.16 -8.29
N ARG A 53 13.18 9.22 -7.50
CA ARG A 53 14.35 10.05 -7.17
C ARG A 53 15.23 9.44 -6.08
N GLY A 54 14.76 8.38 -5.42
CA GLY A 54 15.44 7.78 -4.27
C GLY A 54 15.24 8.53 -2.95
N ASP A 55 14.29 9.46 -2.90
CA ASP A 55 14.00 10.29 -1.72
C ASP A 55 12.89 9.68 -0.84
N MET A 56 12.27 8.59 -1.28
CA MET A 56 11.26 7.81 -0.55
C MET A 56 11.51 6.32 -0.77
N MET A 57 11.31 5.51 0.27
CA MET A 57 11.40 4.06 0.16
C MET A 57 10.30 3.51 -0.74
N SER A 58 10.63 2.48 -1.52
CA SER A 58 9.65 1.72 -2.30
C SER A 58 8.83 0.80 -1.38
N VAL A 59 7.76 0.23 -1.92
CA VAL A 59 6.96 -0.80 -1.21
C VAL A 59 7.83 -2.01 -0.87
N ASP A 60 8.71 -2.40 -1.79
CA ASP A 60 9.62 -3.54 -1.59
C ASP A 60 10.63 -3.27 -0.48
N ASP A 61 11.22 -2.06 -0.42
CA ASP A 61 12.11 -1.66 0.67
C ASP A 61 11.41 -1.75 2.03
N VAL A 62 10.17 -1.26 2.13
CA VAL A 62 9.38 -1.30 3.37
C VAL A 62 9.04 -2.75 3.75
N ALA A 63 8.67 -3.58 2.78
CA ALA A 63 8.37 -4.99 3.00
C ALA A 63 9.60 -5.77 3.50
N ASP A 64 10.77 -5.51 2.92
CA ASP A 64 12.04 -6.14 3.32
C ASP A 64 12.45 -5.75 4.74
N ILE A 65 12.25 -4.47 5.12
CA ILE A 65 12.58 -3.99 6.46
C ILE A 65 11.65 -4.58 7.52
N LEU A 66 10.35 -4.59 7.27
CA LEU A 66 9.35 -5.02 8.26
C LEU A 66 9.13 -6.54 8.27
N ALA A 67 9.56 -7.24 7.23
CA ALA A 67 9.50 -8.71 7.09
C ALA A 67 8.11 -9.33 7.28
N VAL A 68 7.04 -8.58 6.96
CA VAL A 68 5.66 -9.07 6.97
C VAL A 68 5.04 -8.96 5.58
N PRO A 69 4.10 -9.87 5.21
CA PRO A 69 3.49 -9.84 3.89
C PRO A 69 2.71 -8.56 3.63
N VAL A 70 2.96 -7.95 2.47
CA VAL A 70 2.19 -6.79 1.99
C VAL A 70 0.87 -7.26 1.40
N ILE A 71 -0.23 -6.66 1.84
CA ILE A 71 -1.58 -6.90 1.30
C ILE A 71 -2.08 -5.71 0.48
N GLY A 72 -1.46 -4.55 0.61
CA GLY A 72 -1.85 -3.36 -0.13
C GLY A 72 -0.79 -2.29 -0.22
N ALA A 73 -0.86 -1.54 -1.30
CA ALA A 73 -0.05 -0.36 -1.58
C ALA A 73 -0.99 0.73 -2.11
N VAL A 74 -1.04 1.88 -1.44
CA VAL A 74 -1.98 2.96 -1.74
C VAL A 74 -1.22 4.22 -2.14
N PRO A 75 -1.45 4.78 -3.33
CA PRO A 75 -0.82 6.02 -3.73
C PRO A 75 -1.36 7.22 -2.95
N ASP A 76 -0.56 8.28 -2.85
CA ASP A 76 -0.96 9.57 -2.28
C ASP A 76 -1.64 10.39 -3.38
N GLU A 77 -2.97 10.48 -3.34
CA GLU A 77 -3.79 11.17 -4.34
C GLU A 77 -4.70 12.21 -3.67
N GLU A 78 -4.94 13.32 -4.36
CA GLU A 78 -5.82 14.39 -3.89
C GLU A 78 -7.27 13.92 -3.74
N ASP A 79 -7.70 12.95 -4.56
CA ASP A 79 -9.05 12.38 -4.53
C ASP A 79 -9.39 11.78 -3.15
N ILE A 80 -8.39 11.32 -2.39
CA ILE A 80 -8.58 10.83 -1.02
C ILE A 80 -9.13 11.94 -0.12
N VAL A 81 -8.52 13.13 -0.20
CA VAL A 81 -8.93 14.28 0.60
C VAL A 81 -10.28 14.84 0.12
N ILE A 82 -10.47 14.90 -1.20
CA ILE A 82 -11.71 15.40 -1.80
C ILE A 82 -12.89 14.52 -1.41
N SER A 83 -12.79 13.21 -1.61
CA SER A 83 -13.85 12.25 -1.26
C SER A 83 -14.16 12.26 0.24
N ALA A 84 -13.12 12.32 1.09
CA ALA A 84 -13.30 12.38 2.53
C ALA A 84 -14.05 13.65 2.96
N ASN A 85 -13.75 14.82 2.36
CA ASN A 85 -14.43 16.07 2.65
C ASN A 85 -15.88 16.12 2.13
N GLN A 86 -16.15 15.39 1.04
CA GLN A 86 -17.50 15.30 0.47
C GLN A 86 -18.35 14.21 1.16
N GLY A 87 -17.74 13.36 1.99
CA GLY A 87 -18.40 12.21 2.60
C GLY A 87 -18.74 11.11 1.60
N GLU A 88 -18.04 11.08 0.46
CA GLU A 88 -18.23 10.09 -0.58
C GLU A 88 -17.19 8.97 -0.46
N PRO A 89 -17.58 7.69 -0.74
CA PRO A 89 -16.62 6.61 -0.75
C PRO A 89 -15.60 6.79 -1.89
N LEU A 90 -14.31 6.80 -1.56
CA LEU A 90 -13.22 6.92 -2.54
C LEU A 90 -13.29 5.88 -3.67
N VAL A 91 -13.80 4.68 -3.37
CA VAL A 91 -13.97 3.58 -4.33
C VAL A 91 -14.88 3.98 -5.51
N ALA A 92 -15.80 4.92 -5.31
CA ALA A 92 -16.70 5.42 -6.35
C ALA A 92 -16.03 6.45 -7.28
N ALA A 93 -14.91 7.04 -6.88
CA ALA A 93 -14.24 8.11 -7.62
C ALA A 93 -13.47 7.64 -8.87
N GLY A 94 -13.26 6.31 -9.04
CA GLY A 94 -12.50 5.77 -10.17
C GLY A 94 -11.01 6.12 -10.15
N SER A 95 -10.48 6.54 -8.99
CA SER A 95 -9.08 6.88 -8.78
C SER A 95 -8.22 5.64 -8.58
N MET A 96 -6.91 5.78 -8.75
CA MET A 96 -5.95 4.70 -8.49
C MET A 96 -5.95 4.28 -7.01
N ALA A 97 -6.08 5.25 -6.09
CA ALA A 97 -6.22 4.97 -4.67
C ALA A 97 -7.53 4.21 -4.37
N GLY A 98 -8.64 4.57 -5.01
CA GLY A 98 -9.91 3.85 -4.89
C GLY A 98 -9.80 2.38 -5.33
N GLU A 99 -9.15 2.14 -6.46
CA GLU A 99 -8.87 0.78 -6.94
C GLU A 99 -7.93 0.02 -5.99
N ALA A 100 -6.91 0.68 -5.43
CA ALA A 100 -6.02 0.08 -4.46
C ALA A 100 -6.78 -0.40 -3.20
N PHE A 101 -7.68 0.42 -2.66
CA PHE A 101 -8.53 0.03 -1.52
C PHE A 101 -9.46 -1.14 -1.87
N LEU A 102 -10.09 -1.13 -3.03
CA LEU A 102 -10.92 -2.24 -3.48
C LEU A 102 -10.12 -3.55 -3.58
N ASN A 103 -8.92 -3.49 -4.14
CA ASN A 103 -8.03 -4.64 -4.26
C ASN A 103 -7.54 -5.15 -2.90
N ILE A 104 -7.33 -4.27 -1.92
CA ILE A 104 -7.06 -4.65 -0.52
C ILE A 104 -8.24 -5.44 0.06
N CYS A 105 -9.46 -4.94 -0.08
CA CYS A 105 -10.67 -5.61 0.39
C CYS A 105 -10.82 -7.01 -0.23
N ARG A 106 -10.59 -7.14 -1.53
CA ARG A 106 -10.65 -8.42 -2.24
C ARG A 106 -9.60 -9.42 -1.70
N ARG A 107 -8.36 -8.95 -1.45
CA ARG A 107 -7.31 -9.80 -0.85
C ARG A 107 -7.63 -10.20 0.58
N ILE A 108 -8.23 -9.31 1.38
CA ILE A 108 -8.72 -9.64 2.74
C ILE A 108 -9.78 -10.74 2.67
N SER A 109 -10.64 -10.71 1.65
CA SER A 109 -11.66 -11.72 1.41
C SER A 109 -11.11 -13.04 0.83
N GLY A 110 -9.80 -13.13 0.61
CA GLY A 110 -9.12 -14.35 0.13
C GLY A 110 -8.98 -14.46 -1.39
N GLU A 111 -9.33 -13.39 -2.14
CA GLU A 111 -9.11 -13.37 -3.58
C GLU A 111 -7.63 -13.15 -3.92
N SER A 112 -7.15 -13.84 -4.96
CA SER A 112 -5.82 -13.60 -5.53
C SER A 112 -5.90 -12.46 -6.53
N VAL A 113 -5.51 -11.25 -6.10
CA VAL A 113 -5.52 -10.05 -6.93
C VAL A 113 -4.08 -9.57 -7.12
N PRO A 114 -3.58 -9.43 -8.35
CA PRO A 114 -2.25 -8.87 -8.62
C PRO A 114 -2.11 -7.45 -8.08
N PHE A 115 -0.89 -7.07 -7.68
CA PHE A 115 -0.62 -5.67 -7.36
C PHE A 115 -0.66 -4.82 -8.62
N MET A 116 -1.27 -3.65 -8.51
CA MET A 116 -1.31 -2.68 -9.58
C MET A 116 0.02 -1.92 -9.66
N ASP A 117 0.39 -1.50 -10.87
CA ASP A 117 1.52 -0.60 -11.07
C ASP A 117 1.10 0.82 -10.66
N LEU A 118 1.72 1.34 -9.60
CA LEU A 118 1.45 2.69 -9.10
C LEU A 118 2.19 3.78 -9.87
N ASP A 119 3.05 3.42 -10.86
CA ASP A 119 3.79 4.39 -11.66
C ASP A 119 3.06 4.73 -12.96
N PRO A 120 2.35 5.87 -13.04
CA PRO A 120 1.61 6.27 -14.23
C PRO A 120 2.50 6.50 -15.46
N HIS A 121 3.81 6.71 -15.26
CA HIS A 121 4.76 6.98 -16.35
C HIS A 121 5.33 5.70 -16.98
N ARG A 122 5.28 4.56 -16.29
CA ARG A 122 5.79 3.29 -16.80
C ARG A 122 4.97 2.77 -17.99
N GLY A 123 3.66 3.01 -17.99
CA GLY A 123 2.77 2.66 -19.09
C GLY A 123 3.03 3.43 -20.40
N ILE A 124 3.55 4.65 -20.31
CA ILE A 124 3.86 5.50 -21.47
C ILE A 124 5.17 5.02 -22.14
N LEU A 125 6.18 4.67 -21.37
CA LEU A 125 7.46 4.17 -21.89
C LEU A 125 7.32 2.81 -22.57
N VAL A 126 6.48 1.93 -22.07
CA VAL A 126 6.18 0.63 -22.70
C VAL A 126 5.46 0.83 -24.06
N ARG A 127 4.56 1.81 -24.16
CA ARG A 127 3.88 2.13 -25.45
C ARG A 127 4.83 2.73 -26.47
N ILE A 128 5.79 3.56 -26.08
CA ILE A 128 6.76 4.18 -26.98
C ILE A 128 7.79 3.13 -27.46
N SER A 129 8.25 2.23 -26.58
CA SER A 129 9.19 1.17 -26.99
C SER A 129 8.56 0.14 -27.94
N GLY A 130 7.25 -0.10 -27.84
CA GLY A 130 6.49 -0.94 -28.77
C GLY A 130 6.32 -0.31 -30.16
N PHE A 131 6.32 1.02 -30.25
CA PHE A 131 6.20 1.74 -31.52
C PHE A 131 7.54 1.80 -32.28
N LEU A 132 8.66 1.89 -31.54
CA LEU A 132 10.02 1.92 -32.13
C LEU A 132 10.54 0.55 -32.62
N LYS A 133 9.90 -0.55 -32.22
CA LYS A 133 10.24 -1.90 -32.73
C LYS A 133 9.48 -2.31 -34.02
N ARG A 134 8.64 -1.44 -34.56
CA ARG A 134 7.87 -1.67 -35.79
C ARG A 134 8.21 -0.72 -36.95
N ALA A 135 9.30 0.04 -36.82
CA ALA A 135 9.85 0.87 -37.91
C ALA A 135 11.14 0.26 -38.43
#